data_60b325183da7d85d105892d113eb1118
#
_entry.id   60b325183da7d85d105892d113eb1118
#
_cell.length_a   1.000
_cell.length_b   1.000
_cell.length_c   1.000
_cell.angle_alpha   90.00
_cell.angle_beta   90.00
_cell.angle_gamma   90.00
#
_symmetry.space_group_name_H-M   'P 1'
#
loop_
_entity.id
_entity.type
_entity.pdbx_description
1 polymer ?
#
loop_
_entity_poly.entity_id
_entity_poly.type
_entity_poly.pdbx_seq_one_letter_code
_entity_poly.pdbx_strand_id
1 'polypeptide(L)'
;MNRPERTFATREIRVERRLPSYWRVTFDLPPVNIFGPKETLQLGEIITAIERDEQVKVVVFDSAVDGFFLTHYDFLAPLEESAKIPPGPTGLQALPDMLLRLSRVPVVSIASIRGRATGVGSELALASDMRFASREKAILSQWEVGAGLVPGGGPMARLPRLMGRGRALEVLLSADDIHGDLAERYGYVNRSLPDAELDGFVDALAMRIASFDKQAVADTKRLVDVASLPPDAEIKPEWDAFIASLGRPASQKRIKALMERGFHRAGDVENRLGFHVGQLAG
;
A
#
# COMPACT_ATOMS: atom_id res chain seq x y z
N MET A 1 30.05 -15.45 -6.54
CA MET A 1 28.70 -14.95 -6.20
C MET A 1 28.47 -13.68 -7.03
N ASN A 2 27.68 -13.76 -8.10
CA ASN A 2 27.31 -12.59 -8.88
C ASN A 2 26.39 -11.71 -8.01
N ARG A 3 26.73 -10.41 -7.89
CA ARG A 3 25.81 -9.42 -7.32
C ARG A 3 24.57 -9.38 -8.23
N PRO A 4 23.34 -9.39 -7.67
CA PRO A 4 22.13 -9.25 -8.47
C PRO A 4 22.17 -7.95 -9.27
N GLU A 5 21.77 -8.00 -10.54
CA GLU A 5 21.67 -6.82 -11.40
C GLU A 5 20.60 -5.85 -10.86
N ARG A 6 21.02 -4.62 -10.58
CA ARG A 6 20.11 -3.52 -10.23
C ARG A 6 19.54 -2.94 -11.53
N THR A 7 18.27 -3.16 -11.79
CA THR A 7 17.67 -2.83 -13.09
C THR A 7 16.96 -1.47 -13.15
N PHE A 8 16.52 -0.93 -12.03
CA PHE A 8 15.92 0.42 -11.94
C PHE A 8 16.35 1.04 -10.61
N ALA A 9 17.31 1.91 -10.62
CA ALA A 9 17.77 2.56 -9.40
C ALA A 9 17.41 4.04 -9.44
N THR A 10 16.24 4.38 -8.95
CA THR A 10 16.09 5.66 -8.29
C THR A 10 16.51 5.48 -6.82
N ARG A 11 16.80 6.59 -6.13
CA ARG A 11 17.24 6.53 -4.74
C ARG A 11 16.09 6.13 -3.80
N GLU A 12 14.83 6.36 -4.22
CA GLU A 12 13.63 6.29 -3.39
C GLU A 12 12.88 4.97 -3.47
N ILE A 13 12.82 4.32 -4.66
CA ILE A 13 12.23 2.98 -4.82
C ILE A 13 13.25 2.11 -5.52
N ARG A 14 13.76 1.11 -4.81
CA ARG A 14 14.80 0.21 -5.32
C ARG A 14 14.20 -1.12 -5.76
N VAL A 15 14.60 -1.59 -6.93
CA VAL A 15 14.27 -2.93 -7.43
C VAL A 15 15.51 -3.80 -7.40
N GLU A 16 15.46 -4.90 -6.66
CA GLU A 16 16.47 -5.94 -6.63
C GLU A 16 15.91 -7.22 -7.25
N ARG A 17 16.51 -7.69 -8.33
CA ARG A 17 16.23 -9.01 -8.89
C ARG A 17 17.05 -10.05 -8.14
N ARG A 18 16.49 -10.62 -7.07
CA ARG A 18 17.15 -11.68 -6.30
C ARG A 18 17.34 -12.96 -7.10
N LEU A 19 16.34 -13.27 -7.93
CA LEU A 19 16.35 -14.25 -9.00
C LEU A 19 15.61 -13.68 -10.21
N PRO A 20 15.77 -14.22 -11.42
CA PRO A 20 14.91 -13.86 -12.53
C PRO A 20 13.41 -13.98 -12.21
N SER A 21 13.05 -14.98 -11.38
CA SER A 21 11.67 -15.27 -10.97
C SER A 21 11.24 -14.59 -9.67
N TYR A 22 12.13 -13.89 -8.94
CA TYR A 22 11.85 -13.23 -7.68
C TYR A 22 12.46 -11.82 -7.63
N TRP A 23 11.59 -10.79 -7.55
CA TRP A 23 12.00 -9.40 -7.39
C TRP A 23 11.63 -8.87 -6.01
N ARG A 24 12.45 -7.98 -5.49
CA ARG A 24 12.19 -7.21 -4.28
C ARG A 24 12.14 -5.73 -4.59
N VAL A 25 11.08 -5.05 -4.16
CA VAL A 25 10.84 -3.61 -4.33
C VAL A 25 10.87 -2.98 -2.95
N THR A 26 11.88 -2.15 -2.70
CA THR A 26 12.12 -1.55 -1.38
C THR A 26 11.87 -0.05 -1.43
N PHE A 27 10.96 0.45 -0.61
CA PHE A 27 10.74 1.88 -0.40
C PHE A 27 11.82 2.45 0.49
N ASP A 28 12.41 3.60 0.11
CA ASP A 28 13.49 4.28 0.83
C ASP A 28 13.33 5.81 0.69
N LEU A 29 12.26 6.35 1.27
CA LEU A 29 11.88 7.76 1.24
C LEU A 29 11.93 8.35 2.68
N PRO A 30 13.14 8.49 3.26
CA PRO A 30 13.23 9.03 4.60
C PRO A 30 12.67 10.48 4.67
N PRO A 31 12.12 10.91 5.82
CA PRO A 31 12.21 10.18 7.09
C PRO A 31 11.02 9.21 7.36
N VAL A 32 9.89 9.27 6.66
CA VAL A 32 8.67 8.54 7.03
C VAL A 32 7.96 7.87 5.84
N ASN A 33 8.64 7.67 4.74
CA ASN A 33 8.11 7.02 3.52
C ASN A 33 6.80 7.65 3.01
N ILE A 34 6.77 8.96 2.82
CA ILE A 34 5.64 9.67 2.18
C ILE A 34 5.63 9.36 0.68
N PHE A 35 4.44 9.14 0.13
CA PHE A 35 4.24 8.75 -1.26
C PHE A 35 3.59 9.90 -2.05
N GLY A 36 4.30 10.42 -3.04
CA GLY A 36 3.85 11.57 -3.82
C GLY A 36 3.67 11.28 -5.31
N PRO A 37 3.49 12.35 -6.12
CA PRO A 37 3.34 12.24 -7.57
C PRO A 37 4.51 11.55 -8.27
N LYS A 38 5.74 11.82 -7.83
CA LYS A 38 6.97 11.22 -8.36
C LYS A 38 7.01 9.72 -8.11
N GLU A 39 6.69 9.31 -6.89
CA GLU A 39 6.66 7.90 -6.49
C GLU A 39 5.53 7.14 -7.18
N THR A 40 4.41 7.80 -7.44
CA THR A 40 3.31 7.24 -8.24
C THR A 40 3.78 6.86 -9.64
N LEU A 41 4.52 7.75 -10.31
CA LEU A 41 5.09 7.47 -11.63
C LEU A 41 6.10 6.32 -11.59
N GLN A 42 7.03 6.36 -10.63
CA GLN A 42 8.07 5.33 -10.49
C GLN A 42 7.49 3.94 -10.22
N LEU A 43 6.54 3.84 -9.29
CA LEU A 43 5.91 2.56 -8.98
C LEU A 43 5.05 2.07 -10.16
N GLY A 44 4.40 2.97 -10.89
CA GLY A 44 3.69 2.66 -12.14
C GLY A 44 4.61 2.07 -13.21
N GLU A 45 5.83 2.60 -13.35
CA GLU A 45 6.86 2.04 -14.25
C GLU A 45 7.33 0.65 -13.78
N ILE A 46 7.53 0.47 -12.48
CA ILE A 46 7.91 -0.83 -11.90
C ILE A 46 6.82 -1.88 -12.14
N ILE A 47 5.54 -1.54 -11.93
CA ILE A 47 4.42 -2.44 -12.22
C ILE A 47 4.37 -2.78 -13.70
N THR A 48 4.59 -1.79 -14.58
CA THR A 48 4.67 -2.02 -16.03
C THR A 48 5.83 -2.97 -16.39
N ALA A 49 6.97 -2.86 -15.70
CA ALA A 49 8.09 -3.77 -15.91
C ALA A 49 7.75 -5.20 -15.43
N ILE A 50 7.05 -5.33 -14.29
CA ILE A 50 6.59 -6.63 -13.78
C ILE A 50 5.59 -7.28 -14.75
N GLU A 51 4.65 -6.50 -15.31
CA GLU A 51 3.67 -6.98 -16.30
C GLU A 51 4.31 -7.54 -17.57
N ARG A 52 5.44 -6.94 -18.00
CA ARG A 52 6.12 -7.30 -19.24
C ARG A 52 7.19 -8.38 -19.08
N ASP A 53 7.63 -8.64 -17.85
CA ASP A 53 8.69 -9.61 -17.61
C ASP A 53 8.14 -11.04 -17.67
N GLU A 54 8.75 -11.85 -18.55
CA GLU A 54 8.31 -13.23 -18.79
C GLU A 54 8.77 -14.22 -17.70
N GLN A 55 9.73 -13.82 -16.86
CA GLN A 55 10.36 -14.72 -15.88
C GLN A 55 9.88 -14.50 -14.45
N VAL A 56 9.53 -13.27 -14.08
CA VAL A 56 9.10 -12.95 -12.73
C VAL A 56 7.81 -13.69 -12.38
N LYS A 57 7.76 -14.27 -11.19
CA LYS A 57 6.64 -15.03 -10.64
C LYS A 57 6.16 -14.47 -9.29
N VAL A 58 7.09 -13.83 -8.56
CA VAL A 58 6.78 -13.22 -7.27
C VAL A 58 7.54 -11.90 -7.10
N VAL A 59 6.86 -10.92 -6.53
CA VAL A 59 7.43 -9.64 -6.11
C VAL A 59 7.11 -9.40 -4.64
N VAL A 60 8.12 -8.98 -3.87
CA VAL A 60 7.97 -8.58 -2.47
C VAL A 60 8.17 -7.08 -2.36
N PHE A 61 7.22 -6.40 -1.73
CA PHE A 61 7.30 -4.98 -1.37
C PHE A 61 7.68 -4.85 0.10
N ASP A 62 8.71 -4.08 0.39
CA ASP A 62 9.16 -3.78 1.75
C ASP A 62 9.71 -2.35 1.90
N SER A 63 10.29 -2.03 3.03
CA SER A 63 10.84 -0.70 3.34
C SER A 63 12.22 -0.79 3.95
N ALA A 64 13.04 0.21 3.64
CA ALA A 64 14.34 0.47 4.30
C ALA A 64 14.24 1.53 5.41
N VAL A 65 13.11 2.20 5.56
CA VAL A 65 12.90 3.23 6.59
C VAL A 65 12.34 2.57 7.85
N ASP A 66 13.09 2.62 8.93
CA ASP A 66 12.68 2.02 10.21
C ASP A 66 11.37 2.64 10.72
N GLY A 67 10.47 1.79 11.21
CA GLY A 67 9.16 2.21 11.71
C GLY A 67 8.10 2.50 10.65
N PHE A 68 8.45 2.53 9.35
CA PHE A 68 7.53 2.89 8.28
C PHE A 68 7.64 1.94 7.08
N PHE A 69 6.53 1.30 6.72
CA PHE A 69 6.40 0.56 5.46
C PHE A 69 6.21 1.56 4.31
N LEU A 70 5.07 2.17 4.24
CA LEU A 70 4.72 3.28 3.37
C LEU A 70 3.59 4.05 4.03
N THR A 71 3.65 5.37 4.00
CA THR A 71 2.65 6.19 4.69
C THR A 71 1.61 6.76 3.72
N HIS A 72 1.10 7.92 4.03
CA HIS A 72 0.04 8.59 3.29
C HIS A 72 0.57 9.30 2.01
N TYR A 73 -0.36 9.80 1.22
CA TYR A 73 -0.03 10.65 0.08
C TYR A 73 0.60 11.98 0.54
N ASP A 74 1.41 12.58 -0.32
CA ASP A 74 2.04 13.88 -0.06
C ASP A 74 1.03 15.02 -0.22
N PHE A 75 0.52 15.52 0.90
CA PHE A 75 -0.40 16.68 0.95
C PHE A 75 0.32 18.03 0.82
N LEU A 76 1.66 18.05 0.80
CA LEU A 76 2.45 19.24 0.50
C LEU A 76 2.74 19.39 -1.00
N ALA A 77 2.65 18.31 -1.76
CA ALA A 77 2.79 18.36 -3.21
C ALA A 77 1.64 19.21 -3.81
N PRO A 78 1.94 20.10 -4.76
CA PRO A 78 0.92 20.86 -5.46
C PRO A 78 -0.10 19.91 -6.15
N LEU A 79 -1.39 20.16 -5.95
CA LEU A 79 -2.46 19.34 -6.56
C LEU A 79 -2.32 19.27 -8.10
N GLU A 80 -1.80 20.34 -8.70
CA GLU A 80 -1.55 20.39 -10.14
C GLU A 80 -0.52 19.37 -10.61
N GLU A 81 0.45 18.97 -9.77
CA GLU A 81 1.42 17.94 -10.13
C GLU A 81 0.75 16.57 -10.23
N SER A 82 -0.08 16.22 -9.26
CA SER A 82 -0.87 15.00 -9.32
C SER A 82 -1.88 15.00 -10.48
N ALA A 83 -2.51 16.16 -10.74
CA ALA A 83 -3.49 16.31 -11.83
C ALA A 83 -2.86 16.22 -13.22
N LYS A 84 -1.56 16.52 -13.37
CA LYS A 84 -0.83 16.37 -14.64
C LYS A 84 -0.49 14.92 -14.99
N ILE A 85 -0.53 14.01 -14.03
CA ILE A 85 -0.29 12.60 -14.31
C ILE A 85 -1.50 12.05 -15.07
N PRO A 86 -1.31 11.54 -16.29
CA PRO A 86 -2.43 11.05 -17.09
C PRO A 86 -3.05 9.81 -16.44
N PRO A 87 -4.33 9.53 -16.73
CA PRO A 87 -4.93 8.25 -16.39
C PRO A 87 -4.10 7.09 -16.95
N GLY A 88 -4.06 5.99 -16.19
CA GLY A 88 -3.34 4.80 -16.61
C GLY A 88 -4.12 3.94 -17.62
N PRO A 89 -3.56 2.78 -18.01
CA PRO A 89 -4.16 1.87 -19.00
C PRO A 89 -5.58 1.39 -18.69
N THR A 90 -5.98 1.36 -17.40
CA THR A 90 -7.34 0.97 -17.01
C THR A 90 -8.37 2.11 -17.19
N GLY A 91 -7.92 3.30 -17.53
CA GLY A 91 -8.75 4.51 -17.59
C GLY A 91 -8.98 5.20 -16.24
N LEU A 92 -8.46 4.63 -15.15
CA LEU A 92 -8.46 5.25 -13.83
C LEU A 92 -7.29 6.23 -13.68
N GLN A 93 -7.38 7.15 -12.73
CA GLN A 93 -6.27 8.02 -12.36
C GLN A 93 -5.07 7.19 -11.88
N ALA A 94 -3.88 7.75 -11.96
CA ALA A 94 -2.62 7.01 -11.85
C ALA A 94 -2.50 6.14 -10.58
N LEU A 95 -2.90 6.65 -9.41
CA LEU A 95 -2.83 5.87 -8.16
C LEU A 95 -3.80 4.68 -8.15
N PRO A 96 -5.13 4.84 -8.34
CA PRO A 96 -6.03 3.70 -8.40
C PRO A 96 -5.75 2.75 -9.59
N ASP A 97 -5.29 3.26 -10.75
CA ASP A 97 -4.83 2.43 -11.87
C ASP A 97 -3.71 1.49 -11.47
N MET A 98 -2.67 2.06 -10.85
CA MET A 98 -1.49 1.33 -10.41
C MET A 98 -1.86 0.22 -9.40
N LEU A 99 -2.70 0.53 -8.42
CA LEU A 99 -3.15 -0.42 -7.40
C LEU A 99 -4.03 -1.53 -8.02
N LEU A 100 -4.87 -1.18 -8.98
CA LEU A 100 -5.70 -2.14 -9.70
C LEU A 100 -4.86 -3.08 -10.56
N ARG A 101 -3.90 -2.56 -11.31
CA ARG A 101 -2.96 -3.34 -12.13
C ARG A 101 -2.13 -4.28 -11.26
N LEU A 102 -1.61 -3.79 -10.12
CA LEU A 102 -0.86 -4.64 -9.18
C LEU A 102 -1.69 -5.85 -8.72
N SER A 103 -2.96 -5.64 -8.40
CA SER A 103 -3.85 -6.73 -8.00
C SER A 103 -4.03 -7.81 -9.09
N ARG A 104 -3.93 -7.43 -10.38
CA ARG A 104 -4.28 -8.28 -11.54
C ARG A 104 -3.09 -8.86 -12.29
N VAL A 105 -1.89 -8.34 -12.04
CA VAL A 105 -0.69 -8.85 -12.72
C VAL A 105 -0.55 -10.37 -12.47
N PRO A 106 -0.17 -11.18 -13.51
CA PRO A 106 -0.02 -12.62 -13.37
C PRO A 106 1.26 -13.01 -12.59
N VAL A 107 1.57 -12.24 -11.56
CA VAL A 107 2.71 -12.37 -10.67
C VAL A 107 2.19 -12.23 -9.25
N VAL A 108 2.67 -13.06 -8.34
CA VAL A 108 2.26 -12.97 -6.93
C VAL A 108 2.94 -11.79 -6.26
N SER A 109 2.15 -10.91 -5.65
CA SER A 109 2.62 -9.75 -4.91
C SER A 109 2.50 -9.98 -3.40
N ILE A 110 3.55 -9.66 -2.65
CA ILE A 110 3.62 -9.84 -1.20
C ILE A 110 4.04 -8.51 -0.56
N ALA A 111 3.24 -7.97 0.35
CA ALA A 111 3.63 -6.87 1.22
C ALA A 111 4.25 -7.42 2.52
N SER A 112 5.51 -7.07 2.77
CA SER A 112 6.25 -7.37 4.01
C SER A 112 6.25 -6.11 4.87
N ILE A 113 5.36 -6.06 5.85
CA ILE A 113 5.02 -4.84 6.59
C ILE A 113 5.77 -4.81 7.92
N ARG A 114 6.83 -3.99 7.98
CA ARG A 114 7.55 -3.68 9.22
C ARG A 114 7.42 -2.19 9.51
N GLY A 115 6.51 -1.84 10.41
CA GLY A 115 6.18 -0.45 10.71
C GLY A 115 4.84 -0.01 10.14
N ARG A 116 4.66 1.31 10.02
CA ARG A 116 3.38 1.91 9.63
C ARG A 116 3.09 1.74 8.15
N ALA A 117 1.88 1.24 7.85
CA ALA A 117 1.28 1.18 6.53
C ALA A 117 -0.05 1.96 6.59
N THR A 118 -0.03 3.25 6.27
CA THR A 118 -1.16 4.17 6.49
C THR A 118 -1.58 4.85 5.19
N GLY A 119 -2.88 5.07 4.97
CA GLY A 119 -3.35 5.66 3.73
C GLY A 119 -2.89 4.87 2.51
N VAL A 120 -2.13 5.51 1.61
CA VAL A 120 -1.57 4.85 0.40
C VAL A 120 -0.77 3.59 0.73
N GLY A 121 -0.04 3.57 1.85
CA GLY A 121 0.71 2.39 2.27
C GLY A 121 -0.20 1.21 2.61
N SER A 122 -1.32 1.48 3.29
CA SER A 122 -2.35 0.48 3.53
C SER A 122 -3.05 0.06 2.24
N GLU A 123 -3.35 0.99 1.34
CA GLU A 123 -3.98 0.73 0.05
C GLU A 123 -3.09 -0.13 -0.86
N LEU A 124 -1.76 0.12 -0.89
CA LEU A 124 -0.80 -0.74 -1.57
C LEU A 124 -0.76 -2.15 -0.98
N ALA A 125 -0.74 -2.24 0.35
CA ALA A 125 -0.81 -3.53 1.04
C ALA A 125 -2.08 -4.29 0.68
N LEU A 126 -3.25 -3.62 0.66
CA LEU A 126 -4.53 -4.19 0.25
C LEU A 126 -4.60 -4.59 -1.23
N ALA A 127 -3.86 -3.91 -2.09
CA ALA A 127 -3.74 -4.25 -3.51
C ALA A 127 -2.78 -5.43 -3.76
N SER A 128 -1.91 -5.76 -2.80
CA SER A 128 -1.04 -6.93 -2.86
C SER A 128 -1.83 -8.22 -2.59
N ASP A 129 -1.41 -9.34 -3.18
CA ASP A 129 -2.08 -10.63 -2.99
C ASP A 129 -1.98 -11.12 -1.55
N MET A 130 -0.81 -10.98 -0.94
CA MET A 130 -0.56 -11.41 0.43
C MET A 130 0.11 -10.29 1.25
N ARG A 131 -0.17 -10.27 2.53
CA ARG A 131 0.34 -9.31 3.52
C ARG A 131 0.86 -10.05 4.74
N PHE A 132 2.14 -9.86 5.05
CA PHE A 132 2.75 -10.38 6.28
C PHE A 132 3.29 -9.21 7.08
N ALA A 133 3.09 -9.23 8.39
CA ALA A 133 3.35 -8.09 9.25
C ALA A 133 4.25 -8.46 10.42
N SER A 134 5.10 -7.53 10.84
CA SER A 134 5.76 -7.61 12.15
C SER A 134 4.71 -7.50 13.24
N ARG A 135 4.67 -8.45 14.17
CA ARG A 135 3.71 -8.44 15.28
C ARG A 135 3.90 -7.23 16.19
N GLU A 136 5.14 -6.88 16.44
CA GLU A 136 5.53 -5.84 17.38
C GLU A 136 5.53 -4.44 16.77
N LYS A 137 5.83 -4.32 15.45
CA LYS A 137 6.09 -3.02 14.83
C LYS A 137 5.03 -2.60 13.81
N ALA A 138 4.30 -3.55 13.21
CA ALA A 138 3.37 -3.20 12.17
C ALA A 138 2.13 -2.47 12.73
N ILE A 139 1.78 -1.39 12.04
CA ILE A 139 0.58 -0.59 12.31
C ILE A 139 -0.07 -0.28 10.97
N LEU A 140 -1.32 -0.71 10.78
CA LEU A 140 -2.12 -0.41 9.60
C LEU A 140 -3.21 0.59 9.94
N SER A 141 -3.51 1.52 9.04
CA SER A 141 -4.56 2.52 9.28
C SER A 141 -5.12 3.07 7.97
N GLN A 142 -6.42 3.36 7.99
CA GLN A 142 -7.14 4.22 7.02
C GLN A 142 -7.58 5.47 7.78
N TRP A 143 -6.70 6.43 7.90
CA TRP A 143 -6.83 7.63 8.74
C TRP A 143 -7.70 8.74 8.15
N GLU A 144 -8.05 8.63 6.88
CA GLU A 144 -8.63 9.68 6.05
C GLU A 144 -9.91 10.28 6.65
N VAL A 145 -10.81 9.43 7.15
CA VAL A 145 -12.09 9.88 7.72
C VAL A 145 -11.87 10.78 8.94
N GLY A 146 -10.85 10.50 9.76
CA GLY A 146 -10.46 11.35 10.88
C GLY A 146 -10.00 12.75 10.45
N ALA A 147 -9.49 12.90 9.23
CA ALA A 147 -9.16 14.19 8.64
C ALA A 147 -10.28 14.80 7.77
N GLY A 148 -11.48 14.19 7.76
CA GLY A 148 -12.62 14.64 6.97
C GLY A 148 -12.55 14.24 5.48
N LEU A 149 -11.63 13.34 5.14
CA LEU A 149 -11.44 12.81 3.79
C LEU A 149 -12.16 11.47 3.62
N VAL A 150 -12.30 11.05 2.37
CA VAL A 150 -12.72 9.69 2.02
C VAL A 150 -11.48 8.96 1.47
N PRO A 151 -11.16 7.72 1.89
CA PRO A 151 -10.08 6.95 1.28
C PRO A 151 -10.31 6.74 -0.21
N GLY A 152 -9.25 6.77 -1.05
CA GLY A 152 -9.42 6.83 -2.51
C GLY A 152 -8.83 5.65 -3.29
N GLY A 153 -7.95 4.86 -2.69
CA GLY A 153 -7.21 3.79 -3.36
C GLY A 153 -7.87 2.41 -3.32
N GLY A 154 -9.18 2.33 -3.05
CA GLY A 154 -9.96 1.10 -3.10
C GLY A 154 -10.07 0.32 -1.78
N PRO A 155 -9.86 0.90 -0.59
CA PRO A 155 -9.99 0.14 0.66
C PRO A 155 -11.45 -0.20 0.98
N MET A 156 -12.42 0.62 0.56
CA MET A 156 -13.84 0.36 0.80
C MET A 156 -14.38 -0.81 -0.03
N ALA A 157 -13.78 -1.07 -1.19
CA ALA A 157 -14.09 -2.26 -1.99
C ALA A 157 -13.33 -3.51 -1.51
N ARG A 158 -12.10 -3.37 -0.98
CA ARG A 158 -11.25 -4.50 -0.59
C ARG A 158 -11.47 -4.99 0.84
N LEU A 159 -11.53 -4.07 1.82
CA LEU A 159 -11.65 -4.46 3.25
C LEU A 159 -12.90 -5.29 3.56
N PRO A 160 -14.12 -4.97 3.05
CA PRO A 160 -15.28 -5.80 3.34
C PRO A 160 -15.15 -7.24 2.81
N ARG A 161 -14.39 -7.45 1.71
CA ARG A 161 -14.11 -8.78 1.15
C ARG A 161 -13.14 -9.58 2.00
N LEU A 162 -12.20 -8.88 2.65
CA LEU A 162 -11.19 -9.52 3.50
C LEU A 162 -11.70 -9.84 4.91
N MET A 163 -12.47 -8.92 5.52
CA MET A 163 -12.78 -9.00 6.96
C MET A 163 -14.27 -8.88 7.30
N GLY A 164 -15.14 -8.75 6.30
CA GLY A 164 -16.57 -8.51 6.48
C GLY A 164 -16.90 -7.06 6.80
N ARG A 165 -18.17 -6.68 6.59
CA ARG A 165 -18.65 -5.29 6.67
C ARG A 165 -18.37 -4.62 8.01
N GLY A 166 -18.62 -5.31 9.13
CA GLY A 166 -18.51 -4.70 10.47
C GLY A 166 -17.09 -4.24 10.78
N ARG A 167 -16.09 -5.12 10.60
CA ARG A 167 -14.68 -4.79 10.83
C ARG A 167 -14.15 -3.77 9.81
N ALA A 168 -14.59 -3.86 8.56
CA ALA A 168 -14.22 -2.86 7.56
C ALA A 168 -14.69 -1.46 7.94
N LEU A 169 -15.93 -1.31 8.41
CA LEU A 169 -16.45 -0.02 8.92
C LEU A 169 -15.72 0.44 10.17
N GLU A 170 -15.37 -0.47 11.10
CA GLU A 170 -14.58 -0.14 12.27
C GLU A 170 -13.22 0.44 11.87
N VAL A 171 -12.46 -0.22 11.00
CA VAL A 171 -11.16 0.27 10.50
C VAL A 171 -11.29 1.63 9.80
N LEU A 172 -12.27 1.76 8.90
CA LEU A 172 -12.43 2.96 8.07
C LEU A 172 -12.97 4.16 8.86
N LEU A 173 -13.92 3.96 9.76
CA LEU A 173 -14.62 5.04 10.44
C LEU A 173 -13.98 5.44 11.77
N SER A 174 -13.28 4.52 12.45
CA SER A 174 -12.50 4.91 13.63
C SER A 174 -11.26 5.72 13.24
N ALA A 175 -10.74 5.53 12.04
CA ALA A 175 -9.48 6.10 11.59
C ALA A 175 -8.31 5.83 12.55
N ASP A 176 -8.41 4.77 13.35
CA ASP A 176 -7.47 4.41 14.40
C ASP A 176 -6.33 3.51 13.89
N ASP A 177 -5.33 3.34 14.70
CA ASP A 177 -4.16 2.50 14.45
C ASP A 177 -4.48 1.03 14.79
N ILE A 178 -4.33 0.14 13.80
CA ILE A 178 -4.54 -1.31 13.95
C ILE A 178 -3.18 -2.00 14.03
N HIS A 179 -2.83 -2.51 15.20
CA HIS A 179 -1.57 -3.22 15.44
C HIS A 179 -1.56 -4.61 14.82
N GLY A 180 -0.36 -5.16 14.57
CA GLY A 180 -0.13 -6.38 13.81
C GLY A 180 -0.95 -7.59 14.26
N ASP A 181 -1.09 -7.83 15.57
CA ASP A 181 -1.86 -8.94 16.12
C ASP A 181 -3.39 -8.77 15.89
N LEU A 182 -3.90 -7.55 16.00
CA LEU A 182 -5.29 -7.24 15.69
C LEU A 182 -5.54 -7.29 14.18
N ALA A 183 -4.59 -6.82 13.39
CA ALA A 183 -4.65 -6.87 11.92
C ALA A 183 -4.76 -8.32 11.42
N GLU A 184 -4.03 -9.27 12.01
CA GLU A 184 -4.17 -10.70 11.72
C GLU A 184 -5.55 -11.24 12.11
N ARG A 185 -6.02 -10.96 13.33
CA ARG A 185 -7.35 -11.40 13.81
C ARG A 185 -8.50 -10.87 12.96
N TYR A 186 -8.34 -9.69 12.37
CA TYR A 186 -9.35 -9.08 11.50
C TYR A 186 -9.28 -9.61 10.06
N GLY A 187 -8.16 -10.20 9.65
CA GLY A 187 -7.89 -10.58 8.27
C GLY A 187 -7.36 -9.40 7.42
N TYR A 188 -6.91 -8.33 8.06
CA TYR A 188 -6.22 -7.23 7.38
C TYR A 188 -4.89 -7.71 6.80
N VAL A 189 -4.19 -8.56 7.54
CA VAL A 189 -2.99 -9.28 7.09
C VAL A 189 -3.19 -10.79 7.20
N ASN A 190 -2.43 -11.55 6.40
CA ASN A 190 -2.46 -13.00 6.41
C ASN A 190 -1.91 -13.57 7.72
N ARG A 191 -0.81 -12.99 8.20
CA ARG A 191 -0.13 -13.37 9.44
C ARG A 191 0.63 -12.18 10.02
N SER A 192 0.68 -12.12 11.35
CA SER A 192 1.66 -11.33 12.11
C SER A 192 2.70 -12.27 12.71
N LEU A 193 3.96 -11.99 12.46
CA LEU A 193 5.10 -12.81 12.85
C LEU A 193 5.97 -12.04 13.83
N PRO A 194 6.71 -12.71 14.73
CA PRO A 194 7.77 -12.04 15.48
C PRO A 194 8.68 -11.26 14.54
N ASP A 195 9.06 -10.03 14.91
CA ASP A 195 9.81 -9.13 14.02
C ASP A 195 11.07 -9.77 13.44
N ALA A 196 11.78 -10.54 14.27
CA ALA A 196 12.99 -11.24 13.85
C ALA A 196 12.76 -12.36 12.81
N GLU A 197 11.53 -12.87 12.69
CA GLU A 197 11.20 -13.99 11.81
C GLU A 197 10.58 -13.53 10.48
N LEU A 198 10.09 -12.29 10.40
CA LEU A 198 9.31 -11.78 9.25
C LEU A 198 10.05 -11.94 7.92
N ASP A 199 11.29 -11.45 7.83
CA ASP A 199 12.05 -11.48 6.58
C ASP A 199 12.34 -12.92 6.14
N GLY A 200 12.78 -13.77 7.07
CA GLY A 200 13.07 -15.18 6.79
C GLY A 200 11.84 -15.93 6.28
N PHE A 201 10.68 -15.67 6.89
CA PHE A 201 9.42 -16.27 6.46
C PHE A 201 9.00 -15.80 5.07
N VAL A 202 9.01 -14.48 4.81
CA VAL A 202 8.63 -13.91 3.53
C VAL A 202 9.55 -14.37 2.41
N ASP A 203 10.87 -14.35 2.64
CA ASP A 203 11.85 -14.84 1.68
C ASP A 203 11.67 -16.33 1.36
N ALA A 204 11.47 -17.17 2.38
CA ALA A 204 11.23 -18.60 2.17
C ALA A 204 9.96 -18.86 1.35
N LEU A 205 8.87 -18.12 1.62
CA LEU A 205 7.62 -18.21 0.85
C LEU A 205 7.83 -17.74 -0.58
N ALA A 206 8.48 -16.59 -0.79
CA ALA A 206 8.76 -16.04 -2.11
C ALA A 206 9.64 -16.98 -2.94
N MET A 207 10.70 -17.54 -2.36
CA MET A 207 11.57 -18.51 -3.01
C MET A 207 10.82 -19.79 -3.39
N ARG A 208 9.93 -20.25 -2.52
CA ARG A 208 9.08 -21.42 -2.79
C ARG A 208 8.16 -21.17 -3.99
N ILE A 209 7.45 -20.02 -4.05
CA ILE A 209 6.59 -19.65 -5.18
C ILE A 209 7.42 -19.48 -6.46
N ALA A 210 8.57 -18.83 -6.38
CA ALA A 210 9.49 -18.63 -7.49
C ALA A 210 9.98 -19.94 -8.13
N SER A 211 9.98 -21.07 -7.40
CA SER A 211 10.36 -22.38 -7.91
C SER A 211 9.27 -23.11 -8.70
N PHE A 212 8.01 -22.64 -8.63
CA PHE A 212 6.88 -23.31 -9.25
C PHE A 212 6.75 -22.94 -10.74
N ASP A 213 5.88 -23.68 -11.46
CA ASP A 213 5.53 -23.35 -12.83
C ASP A 213 4.78 -22.01 -12.90
N LYS A 214 5.23 -21.11 -13.80
CA LYS A 214 4.67 -19.76 -13.92
C LYS A 214 3.20 -19.78 -14.32
N GLN A 215 2.83 -20.65 -15.27
CA GLN A 215 1.45 -20.72 -15.75
C GLN A 215 0.50 -21.22 -14.66
N ALA A 216 0.91 -22.24 -13.91
CA ALA A 216 0.11 -22.76 -12.79
C ALA A 216 -0.11 -21.69 -11.70
N VAL A 217 0.92 -20.90 -11.37
CA VAL A 217 0.79 -19.78 -10.42
C VAL A 217 -0.17 -18.72 -10.95
N ALA A 218 0.00 -18.29 -12.20
CA ALA A 218 -0.83 -17.26 -12.82
C ALA A 218 -2.30 -17.68 -12.95
N ASP A 219 -2.57 -18.92 -13.39
CA ASP A 219 -3.93 -19.43 -13.53
C ASP A 219 -4.63 -19.60 -12.17
N THR A 220 -3.91 -20.08 -11.16
CA THR A 220 -4.44 -20.18 -9.80
C THR A 220 -4.83 -18.81 -9.26
N LYS A 221 -3.93 -17.82 -9.37
CA LYS A 221 -4.22 -16.43 -8.96
C LYS A 221 -5.45 -15.89 -9.69
N ARG A 222 -5.48 -15.98 -11.03
CA ARG A 222 -6.58 -15.50 -11.86
C ARG A 222 -7.93 -16.05 -11.44
N LEU A 223 -8.00 -17.35 -11.08
CA LEU A 223 -9.26 -17.98 -10.64
C LEU A 223 -9.68 -17.52 -9.24
N VAL A 224 -8.73 -17.29 -8.35
CA VAL A 224 -8.99 -16.68 -7.02
C VAL A 224 -9.46 -15.23 -7.20
N ASP A 225 -8.84 -14.47 -8.10
CA ASP A 225 -9.18 -13.07 -8.38
C ASP A 225 -10.63 -12.90 -8.83
N VAL A 226 -11.15 -13.81 -9.67
CA VAL A 226 -12.56 -13.81 -10.11
C VAL A 226 -13.54 -13.85 -8.93
N ALA A 227 -13.17 -14.55 -7.85
CA ALA A 227 -14.03 -14.70 -6.67
C ALA A 227 -13.82 -13.60 -5.62
N SER A 228 -12.70 -12.89 -5.65
CA SER A 228 -12.25 -12.06 -4.53
C SER A 228 -11.96 -10.60 -4.85
N LEU A 229 -11.52 -10.28 -6.07
CA LEU A 229 -11.22 -8.89 -6.42
C LEU A 229 -12.50 -8.08 -6.67
N PRO A 230 -12.52 -6.80 -6.27
CA PRO A 230 -13.62 -5.91 -6.62
C PRO A 230 -13.66 -5.65 -8.13
N PRO A 231 -14.86 -5.51 -8.73
CA PRO A 231 -14.99 -5.01 -10.09
C PRO A 231 -14.58 -3.53 -10.18
N ASP A 232 -14.12 -3.10 -11.35
CA ASP A 232 -13.63 -1.72 -11.60
C ASP A 232 -14.67 -0.64 -11.22
N ALA A 233 -15.95 -0.96 -11.43
CA ALA A 233 -17.05 -0.07 -11.09
C ALA A 233 -17.14 0.28 -9.58
N GLU A 234 -16.52 -0.49 -8.71
CA GLU A 234 -16.47 -0.19 -7.28
C GLU A 234 -15.27 0.68 -6.90
N ILE A 235 -14.18 0.67 -7.67
CA ILE A 235 -12.94 1.43 -7.38
C ILE A 235 -13.07 2.91 -7.77
N LYS A 236 -13.59 3.20 -8.96
CA LYS A 236 -13.69 4.58 -9.45
C LYS A 236 -14.46 5.52 -8.52
N PRO A 237 -15.64 5.15 -7.97
CA PRO A 237 -16.37 6.02 -7.04
C PRO A 237 -15.61 6.39 -5.78
N GLU A 238 -14.71 5.53 -5.29
CA GLU A 238 -13.87 5.83 -4.12
C GLU A 238 -12.91 6.99 -4.42
N TRP A 239 -12.25 6.95 -5.57
CA TRP A 239 -11.37 8.03 -6.00
C TRP A 239 -12.13 9.34 -6.22
N ASP A 240 -13.28 9.28 -6.89
CA ASP A 240 -14.12 10.47 -7.13
C ASP A 240 -14.56 11.10 -5.78
N ALA A 241 -14.92 10.28 -4.80
CA ALA A 241 -15.28 10.73 -3.45
C ALA A 241 -14.09 11.33 -2.68
N PHE A 242 -12.88 10.73 -2.82
CA PHE A 242 -11.64 11.28 -2.26
C PHE A 242 -11.38 12.68 -2.80
N ILE A 243 -11.36 12.85 -4.12
CA ILE A 243 -11.12 14.15 -4.77
C ILE A 243 -12.17 15.18 -4.32
N ALA A 244 -13.46 14.81 -4.31
CA ALA A 244 -14.51 15.69 -3.83
C ALA A 244 -14.35 16.07 -2.35
N SER A 245 -13.79 15.18 -1.53
CA SER A 245 -13.58 15.44 -0.10
C SER A 245 -12.44 16.42 0.18
N LEU A 246 -11.43 16.51 -0.67
CA LEU A 246 -10.30 17.44 -0.53
C LEU A 246 -10.73 18.90 -0.48
N GLY A 247 -11.77 19.27 -1.24
CA GLY A 247 -12.31 20.63 -1.30
C GLY A 247 -13.24 21.01 -0.15
N ARG A 248 -13.60 20.10 0.74
CA ARG A 248 -14.54 20.38 1.84
C ARG A 248 -13.90 21.29 2.90
N PRO A 249 -14.61 22.31 3.43
CA PRO A 249 -14.07 23.18 4.48
C PRO A 249 -13.60 22.41 5.73
N ALA A 250 -14.31 21.34 6.10
CA ALA A 250 -13.95 20.51 7.25
C ALA A 250 -12.63 19.77 7.06
N SER A 251 -12.38 19.19 5.87
CA SER A 251 -11.11 18.50 5.59
C SER A 251 -9.95 19.48 5.51
N GLN A 252 -10.15 20.63 4.87
CA GLN A 252 -9.14 21.69 4.79
C GLN A 252 -8.71 22.15 6.19
N LYS A 253 -9.68 22.40 7.09
CA LYS A 253 -9.41 22.77 8.49
C LYS A 253 -8.62 21.69 9.24
N ARG A 254 -9.04 20.43 9.10
CA ARG A 254 -8.42 19.29 9.82
C ARG A 254 -7.01 18.99 9.31
N ILE A 255 -6.80 18.98 8.00
CA ILE A 255 -5.46 18.80 7.41
C ILE A 255 -4.52 19.93 7.86
N LYS A 256 -4.98 21.19 7.82
CA LYS A 256 -4.18 22.31 8.32
C LYS A 256 -3.79 22.12 9.78
N ALA A 257 -4.72 21.71 10.63
CA ALA A 257 -4.44 21.44 12.05
C ALA A 257 -3.45 20.28 12.24
N LEU A 258 -3.50 19.23 11.43
CA LEU A 258 -2.49 18.16 11.42
C LEU A 258 -1.11 18.68 11.01
N MET A 259 -1.03 19.49 9.95
CA MET A 259 0.22 20.11 9.50
C MET A 259 0.87 20.98 10.61
N GLU A 260 0.06 21.77 11.31
CA GLU A 260 0.52 22.60 12.44
C GLU A 260 1.06 21.76 13.61
N ARG A 261 0.55 20.53 13.79
CA ARG A 261 1.01 19.58 14.81
C ARG A 261 2.25 18.78 14.40
N GLY A 262 2.65 18.82 13.12
CA GLY A 262 3.86 18.15 12.62
C GLY A 262 3.61 17.01 11.63
N PHE A 263 2.43 16.91 11.04
CA PHE A 263 2.17 15.99 9.92
C PHE A 263 3.18 16.22 8.78
N HIS A 264 3.61 15.19 8.07
CA HIS A 264 4.70 15.18 7.10
C HIS A 264 6.12 15.32 7.69
N ARG A 265 6.27 15.24 9.01
CA ARG A 265 7.58 15.32 9.67
C ARG A 265 7.80 14.14 10.58
N ALA A 266 9.02 13.62 10.63
CA ALA A 266 9.35 12.62 11.64
C ALA A 266 9.01 13.14 13.04
N GLY A 267 8.18 12.39 13.77
CA GLY A 267 7.74 12.80 15.10
C GLY A 267 6.48 12.11 15.58
N ASP A 268 5.89 12.62 16.65
CA ASP A 268 4.76 11.99 17.33
C ASP A 268 3.52 11.87 16.45
N VAL A 269 3.26 12.87 15.59
CA VAL A 269 2.08 12.82 14.71
C VAL A 269 2.16 11.66 13.73
N GLU A 270 3.29 11.45 13.07
CA GLU A 270 3.47 10.33 12.15
C GLU A 270 3.52 8.99 12.88
N ASN A 271 4.10 8.95 14.06
CA ASN A 271 4.19 7.73 14.87
C ASN A 271 2.85 7.30 15.47
N ARG A 272 1.89 8.22 15.63
CA ARG A 272 0.61 8.02 16.32
C ARG A 272 -0.56 8.69 15.58
N LEU A 273 -0.57 8.55 14.26
CA LEU A 273 -1.51 9.29 13.38
C LEU A 273 -2.98 9.04 13.77
N GLY A 274 -3.37 7.81 14.05
CA GLY A 274 -4.73 7.47 14.50
C GLY A 274 -5.14 8.26 15.74
N PHE A 275 -4.27 8.33 16.75
CA PHE A 275 -4.51 9.15 17.95
C PHE A 275 -4.71 10.64 17.60
N HIS A 276 -3.82 11.20 16.76
CA HIS A 276 -3.86 12.62 16.43
C HIS A 276 -5.08 13.05 15.62
N VAL A 277 -5.52 12.23 14.68
CA VAL A 277 -6.76 12.51 13.92
C VAL A 277 -8.01 12.44 14.82
N GLY A 278 -8.02 11.54 15.80
CA GLY A 278 -9.08 11.46 16.81
C GLY A 278 -9.15 12.67 17.75
N GLN A 279 -8.08 13.47 17.86
CA GLN A 279 -8.01 14.68 18.68
C GLN A 279 -8.27 15.98 17.88
N LEU A 280 -8.63 15.88 16.61
CA LEU A 280 -8.97 17.06 15.81
C LEU A 280 -10.38 17.54 16.19
N ALA A 281 -10.47 18.75 16.72
CA ALA A 281 -11.76 19.40 16.97
C ALA A 281 -12.55 19.59 15.66
N GLY A 282 -13.86 19.44 15.73
CA GLY A 282 -14.77 19.64 14.62
C GLY A 282 -14.77 21.10 14.07
#